data_8973d3ba38345533c6bf521dd76d586f
#
_entry.id   8973d3ba38345533c6bf521dd76d586f
#
_cell.length_a   1.000
_cell.length_b   1.000
_cell.length_c   1.000
_cell.angle_alpha   90.00
_cell.angle_beta   90.00
_cell.angle_gamma   90.00
#
_symmetry.space_group_name_H-M   'P 1'
#
loop_
_entity.id
_entity.type
_entity.pdbx_description
1 polymer ?
#
loop_
_entity_poly.entity_id
_entity_poly.type
_entity_poly.pdbx_seq_one_letter_code
_entity_poly.pdbx_strand_id
1 'polypeptide(L)'
;MNTQNNETRQKPAALRPVRNAATLIVLRDGTHGLEVLMLRRAEKADDQNSGASVFPGGVIDAHDRSLHAQCSGLDDAAASARLAVPEGGLDYYAAAIRECFEEAGLLFATDKASPGRLVALDSMPAGQLSAMRHAAEQGTDALVAMCEAHGWQLAVDRLAYFTHWLTPPGMPRRFDTRFFLASMPDAQTVRPDGRETVEHLWLQPADAVSPARGLKLMNVTRRILEQLAQFSSVRELMDHARGLKHIPRVMPRLADGPGGRRPVNMEEPAYDEVGRVDPDGQGGGRYALETGLVMRLSPRIWRVTGPADAAGALPHSYFAGIEGGDCVLIDPSPVSPGHIAALRNAAPGRVRRIWSTLALPLEDAVREAWPEASVLQPAPGESLDLGGATLQVLNGAGGLQFLLAEDSTLFTGTATTAAGTADWIAPRHGFLRRHAVT
;
A
#
# COMPACT_ATOMS: atom_id res chain seq x y z
N MET A 1 -1.10 27.72 25.32
CA MET A 1 -2.53 27.79 24.98
C MET A 1 -2.69 27.14 23.62
N ASN A 2 -3.05 25.89 23.61
CA ASN A 2 -3.87 25.19 22.65
C ASN A 2 -3.90 23.70 23.02
N THR A 3 -4.57 23.43 24.12
CA THR A 3 -5.02 22.09 24.56
C THR A 3 -6.43 21.89 24.05
N GLN A 4 -6.57 21.48 22.79
CA GLN A 4 -7.83 20.90 22.28
C GLN A 4 -7.49 20.17 20.99
N ASN A 5 -7.34 18.85 21.06
CA ASN A 5 -7.68 17.93 19.99
C ASN A 5 -7.37 16.49 20.41
N ASN A 6 -8.14 15.99 21.37
CA ASN A 6 -8.15 14.55 21.61
C ASN A 6 -9.50 14.06 22.15
N GLU A 7 -10.58 14.64 21.68
CA GLU A 7 -11.92 14.10 21.94
C GLU A 7 -12.74 14.18 20.67
N THR A 8 -12.74 13.09 19.96
CA THR A 8 -13.87 12.47 19.26
C THR A 8 -13.30 11.35 18.41
N ARG A 9 -13.14 10.16 18.99
CA ARG A 9 -13.16 8.94 18.16
C ARG A 9 -14.56 8.87 17.55
N GLN A 10 -14.73 9.51 16.39
CA GLN A 10 -15.86 9.25 15.52
C GLN A 10 -15.92 7.73 15.29
N LYS A 11 -17.12 7.17 15.34
CA LYS A 11 -17.38 5.80 14.88
C LYS A 11 -16.57 5.57 13.60
N PRO A 12 -15.86 4.40 13.46
CA PRO A 12 -15.11 4.11 12.26
C PRO A 12 -15.98 4.40 11.05
N ALA A 13 -15.57 5.30 10.18
CA ALA A 13 -16.29 5.53 8.94
C ALA A 13 -16.35 4.17 8.23
N ALA A 14 -17.55 3.75 7.82
CA ALA A 14 -17.72 2.49 7.12
C ALA A 14 -16.70 2.44 5.98
N LEU A 15 -15.94 1.34 5.88
CA LEU A 15 -14.96 1.18 4.83
C LEU A 15 -15.64 1.36 3.48
N ARG A 16 -15.10 2.24 2.65
CA ARG A 16 -15.62 2.44 1.30
C ARG A 16 -15.56 1.15 0.51
N PRO A 17 -16.60 0.82 -0.29
CA PRO A 17 -16.61 -0.39 -1.09
C PRO A 17 -15.44 -0.40 -2.07
N VAL A 18 -14.88 -1.57 -2.29
CA VAL A 18 -13.82 -1.81 -3.26
C VAL A 18 -14.47 -2.16 -4.61
N ARG A 19 -14.03 -1.50 -5.67
CA ARG A 19 -14.46 -1.80 -7.04
C ARG A 19 -13.33 -2.53 -7.78
N ASN A 20 -13.68 -3.57 -8.49
CA ASN A 20 -12.73 -4.28 -9.35
C ASN A 20 -12.35 -3.41 -10.55
N ALA A 21 -11.08 -3.43 -10.93
CA ALA A 21 -10.54 -2.64 -12.02
C ALA A 21 -9.46 -3.40 -12.78
N ALA A 22 -9.26 -3.03 -14.04
CA ALA A 22 -8.21 -3.54 -14.89
C ALA A 22 -7.47 -2.40 -15.59
N THR A 23 -6.17 -2.55 -15.74
CA THR A 23 -5.31 -1.54 -16.36
C THR A 23 -4.35 -2.23 -17.32
N LEU A 24 -4.18 -1.66 -18.50
CA LEU A 24 -3.28 -2.16 -19.53
C LEU A 24 -2.05 -1.24 -19.66
N ILE A 25 -0.89 -1.80 -19.40
CA ILE A 25 0.39 -1.14 -19.59
C ILE A 25 0.90 -1.50 -20.98
N VAL A 26 0.81 -0.54 -21.91
CA VAL A 26 1.26 -0.74 -23.29
C VAL A 26 2.73 -0.38 -23.40
N LEU A 27 3.50 -1.28 -24.01
CA LEU A 27 4.94 -1.25 -24.09
C LEU A 27 5.41 -1.21 -25.55
N ARG A 28 6.53 -0.55 -25.81
CA ARG A 28 7.27 -0.66 -27.08
C ARG A 28 8.76 -0.61 -26.86
N ASP A 29 9.53 -1.13 -27.79
CA ASP A 29 10.96 -0.89 -27.84
C ASP A 29 11.21 0.41 -28.62
N GLY A 30 11.67 1.44 -27.88
CA GLY A 30 12.06 2.73 -28.44
C GLY A 30 13.54 2.74 -28.86
N THR A 31 14.03 3.89 -29.35
CA THR A 31 15.43 4.06 -29.78
C THR A 31 16.44 3.89 -28.65
N HIS A 32 16.01 4.06 -27.39
CA HIS A 32 16.88 4.02 -26.22
C HIS A 32 16.51 2.90 -25.23
N GLY A 33 15.70 1.94 -25.65
CA GLY A 33 15.23 0.80 -24.86
C GLY A 33 13.72 0.79 -24.63
N LEU A 34 13.30 0.11 -23.57
CA LEU A 34 11.90 -0.06 -23.22
C LEU A 34 11.20 1.29 -22.98
N GLU A 35 10.09 1.52 -23.67
CA GLU A 35 9.19 2.66 -23.45
C GLU A 35 7.79 2.17 -23.06
N VAL A 36 7.13 2.96 -22.23
CA VAL A 36 5.77 2.74 -21.75
C VAL A 36 4.85 3.89 -22.17
N LEU A 37 3.62 3.53 -22.54
CA LEU A 37 2.57 4.50 -22.83
C LEU A 37 2.04 5.09 -21.53
N MET A 38 2.07 6.41 -21.41
CA MET A 38 1.42 7.17 -20.36
C MET A 38 0.35 8.08 -20.97
N LEU A 39 -0.83 8.12 -20.36
CA LEU A 39 -1.89 9.06 -20.71
C LEU A 39 -1.95 10.15 -19.63
N ARG A 40 -2.15 11.41 -20.03
CA ARG A 40 -2.40 12.50 -19.08
C ARG A 40 -3.90 12.73 -18.94
N ARG A 41 -4.40 12.59 -17.71
CA ARG A 41 -5.81 12.85 -17.41
C ARG A 41 -6.13 14.34 -17.57
N ALA A 42 -7.34 14.61 -18.02
CA ALA A 42 -7.87 15.97 -18.07
C ALA A 42 -7.88 16.62 -16.68
N GLU A 43 -7.69 17.93 -16.64
CA GLU A 43 -7.77 18.67 -15.37
C GLU A 43 -9.24 18.89 -15.01
N LYS A 44 -9.64 18.40 -13.82
CA LYS A 44 -11.00 18.55 -13.25
C LYS A 44 -10.87 19.02 -11.81
N ALA A 45 -11.63 20.02 -11.42
CA ALA A 45 -11.49 20.72 -10.13
C ALA A 45 -11.64 19.81 -8.90
N ASP A 46 -12.49 18.79 -8.96
CA ASP A 46 -12.82 17.91 -7.83
C ASP A 46 -12.24 16.50 -7.96
N ASP A 47 -11.28 16.28 -8.87
CA ASP A 47 -10.63 14.98 -9.06
C ASP A 47 -9.20 15.02 -8.48
N GLN A 48 -8.92 14.20 -7.46
CA GLN A 48 -7.58 14.04 -6.88
C GLN A 48 -6.54 13.59 -7.93
N ASN A 49 -7.00 12.90 -8.97
CA ASN A 49 -6.18 12.40 -10.07
C ASN A 49 -6.12 13.38 -11.26
N SER A 50 -6.69 14.60 -11.09
CA SER A 50 -6.64 15.67 -12.09
C SER A 50 -5.23 15.92 -12.59
N GLY A 51 -5.00 15.88 -13.91
CA GLY A 51 -3.69 16.07 -14.51
C GLY A 51 -2.64 14.98 -14.24
N ALA A 52 -3.02 13.87 -13.59
CA ALA A 52 -2.09 12.77 -13.34
C ALA A 52 -1.76 12.01 -14.62
N SER A 53 -0.52 11.51 -14.69
CA SER A 53 -0.10 10.57 -15.73
C SER A 53 -0.42 9.15 -15.26
N VAL A 54 -1.17 8.42 -16.09
CA VAL A 54 -1.72 7.10 -15.80
C VAL A 54 -1.51 6.14 -16.96
N PHE A 55 -1.69 4.85 -16.72
CA PHE A 55 -1.86 3.85 -17.77
C PHE A 55 -3.35 3.78 -18.16
N PRO A 56 -3.70 3.38 -19.39
CA PRO A 56 -5.08 3.13 -19.78
C PRO A 56 -5.75 2.10 -18.86
N GLY A 57 -6.96 2.39 -18.38
CA GLY A 57 -7.67 1.43 -17.54
C GLY A 57 -8.77 2.02 -16.68
N GLY A 58 -9.69 1.17 -16.29
CA GLY A 58 -10.86 1.57 -15.51
C GLY A 58 -11.51 0.42 -14.76
N VAL A 59 -12.75 0.64 -14.40
CA VAL A 59 -13.54 -0.29 -13.59
C VAL A 59 -14.11 -1.38 -14.48
N ILE A 60 -14.16 -2.60 -13.95
CA ILE A 60 -14.87 -3.70 -14.61
C ILE A 60 -16.36 -3.38 -14.58
N ASP A 61 -16.98 -3.38 -15.75
CA ASP A 61 -18.42 -3.27 -15.92
C ASP A 61 -19.07 -4.65 -15.78
N ALA A 62 -20.29 -4.69 -15.24
CA ALA A 62 -21.05 -5.94 -15.16
C ALA A 62 -21.33 -6.58 -16.53
N HIS A 63 -21.34 -5.76 -17.59
CA HIS A 63 -21.54 -6.19 -18.97
C HIS A 63 -20.25 -6.66 -19.67
N ASP A 64 -19.05 -6.51 -19.06
CA ASP A 64 -17.81 -7.01 -19.65
C ASP A 64 -17.86 -8.53 -19.91
N ARG A 65 -18.69 -9.25 -19.16
CA ARG A 65 -18.96 -10.67 -19.38
C ARG A 65 -19.56 -10.96 -20.76
N SER A 66 -20.28 -10.03 -21.38
CA SER A 66 -20.81 -10.21 -22.75
C SER A 66 -19.70 -10.30 -23.80
N LEU A 67 -18.50 -9.79 -23.50
CA LEU A 67 -17.33 -9.88 -24.37
C LEU A 67 -16.66 -11.26 -24.38
N HIS A 68 -17.01 -12.17 -23.45
CA HIS A 68 -16.35 -13.48 -23.35
C HIS A 68 -16.43 -14.29 -24.66
N ALA A 69 -17.57 -14.25 -25.34
CA ALA A 69 -17.76 -14.92 -26.62
C ALA A 69 -16.88 -14.33 -27.76
N GLN A 70 -16.38 -13.12 -27.57
CA GLN A 70 -15.49 -12.45 -28.50
C GLN A 70 -14.00 -12.55 -28.07
N CYS A 71 -13.67 -13.18 -26.94
CA CYS A 71 -12.31 -13.39 -26.53
C CYS A 71 -11.67 -14.60 -27.20
N SER A 72 -10.38 -14.52 -27.49
CA SER A 72 -9.60 -15.62 -28.07
C SER A 72 -8.37 -15.98 -27.25
N GLY A 73 -7.98 -17.25 -27.28
CA GLY A 73 -6.73 -17.74 -26.70
C GLY A 73 -6.74 -17.98 -25.18
N LEU A 74 -7.81 -17.57 -24.46
CA LEU A 74 -7.98 -17.80 -23.03
C LEU A 74 -9.47 -17.86 -22.70
N ASP A 75 -9.89 -18.85 -21.94
CA ASP A 75 -11.24 -18.95 -21.38
C ASP A 75 -11.33 -18.37 -19.96
N ASP A 76 -12.57 -18.25 -19.44
CA ASP A 76 -12.78 -17.69 -18.10
C ASP A 76 -12.17 -18.54 -16.99
N ALA A 77 -12.19 -19.86 -17.11
CA ALA A 77 -11.62 -20.74 -16.10
C ALA A 77 -10.11 -20.58 -15.98
N ALA A 78 -9.40 -20.52 -17.11
CA ALA A 78 -7.96 -20.29 -17.15
C ALA A 78 -7.59 -18.86 -16.70
N ALA A 79 -8.37 -17.85 -17.11
CA ALA A 79 -8.22 -16.47 -16.67
C ALA A 79 -8.41 -16.35 -15.15
N SER A 80 -9.46 -16.96 -14.61
CA SER A 80 -9.80 -16.97 -13.20
C SER A 80 -8.69 -17.64 -12.36
N ALA A 81 -8.17 -18.77 -12.83
CA ALA A 81 -7.05 -19.44 -12.18
C ALA A 81 -5.78 -18.57 -12.14
N ARG A 82 -5.48 -17.86 -13.24
CA ARG A 82 -4.32 -16.94 -13.28
C ARG A 82 -4.44 -15.75 -12.34
N LEU A 83 -5.65 -15.21 -12.18
CA LEU A 83 -5.93 -14.06 -11.34
C LEU A 83 -6.23 -14.43 -9.89
N ALA A 84 -6.28 -15.74 -9.57
CA ALA A 84 -6.68 -16.26 -8.27
C ALA A 84 -8.06 -15.72 -7.81
N VAL A 85 -9.03 -15.71 -8.74
CA VAL A 85 -10.44 -15.39 -8.48
C VAL A 85 -11.31 -16.62 -8.72
N PRO A 86 -12.47 -16.77 -8.04
CA PRO A 86 -13.30 -17.94 -8.19
C PRO A 86 -13.92 -18.07 -9.59
N GLU A 87 -14.29 -16.96 -10.21
CA GLU A 87 -14.87 -16.83 -11.55
C GLU A 87 -14.74 -15.39 -12.08
N GLY A 88 -15.04 -15.15 -13.35
CA GLY A 88 -15.02 -13.81 -13.93
C GLY A 88 -13.59 -13.26 -14.16
N GLY A 89 -12.59 -14.14 -14.21
CA GLY A 89 -11.22 -13.71 -14.51
C GLY A 89 -11.10 -13.08 -15.88
N LEU A 90 -11.86 -13.57 -16.85
CA LEU A 90 -11.85 -13.05 -18.22
C LEU A 90 -12.45 -11.63 -18.32
N ASP A 91 -13.33 -11.23 -17.38
CA ASP A 91 -13.86 -9.85 -17.30
C ASP A 91 -12.71 -8.82 -17.17
N TYR A 92 -11.65 -9.15 -16.40
CA TYR A 92 -10.49 -8.26 -16.24
C TYR A 92 -9.67 -8.07 -17.52
N TYR A 93 -9.50 -9.13 -18.30
CA TYR A 93 -8.79 -9.06 -19.57
C TYR A 93 -9.60 -8.29 -20.61
N ALA A 94 -10.91 -8.56 -20.69
CA ALA A 94 -11.82 -7.86 -21.59
C ALA A 94 -11.91 -6.37 -21.25
N ALA A 95 -12.08 -6.03 -19.96
CA ALA A 95 -12.11 -4.65 -19.49
C ALA A 95 -10.78 -3.92 -19.79
N ALA A 96 -9.62 -4.54 -19.60
CA ALA A 96 -8.34 -3.92 -19.91
C ALA A 96 -8.21 -3.55 -21.40
N ILE A 97 -8.71 -4.40 -22.30
CA ILE A 97 -8.74 -4.11 -23.75
C ILE A 97 -9.76 -3.00 -24.06
N ARG A 98 -10.96 -3.07 -23.51
CA ARG A 98 -12.03 -2.09 -23.71
C ARG A 98 -11.58 -0.69 -23.30
N GLU A 99 -11.11 -0.55 -22.07
CA GLU A 99 -10.62 0.73 -21.50
C GLU A 99 -9.44 1.29 -22.34
N CYS A 100 -8.52 0.43 -22.76
CA CYS A 100 -7.41 0.85 -23.62
C CYS A 100 -7.91 1.36 -24.99
N PHE A 101 -8.93 0.74 -25.55
CA PHE A 101 -9.55 1.21 -26.79
C PHE A 101 -10.27 2.55 -26.58
N GLU A 102 -11.04 2.68 -25.50
CA GLU A 102 -11.77 3.90 -25.15
C GLU A 102 -10.83 5.07 -24.86
N GLU A 103 -9.77 4.89 -24.07
CA GLU A 103 -8.91 5.96 -23.62
C GLU A 103 -7.74 6.28 -24.57
N ALA A 104 -7.15 5.25 -25.20
CA ALA A 104 -5.96 5.39 -26.03
C ALA A 104 -6.20 5.13 -27.53
N GLY A 105 -7.36 4.59 -27.93
CA GLY A 105 -7.66 4.21 -29.30
C GLY A 105 -6.93 2.97 -29.79
N LEU A 106 -6.35 2.18 -28.90
CA LEU A 106 -5.63 0.95 -29.21
C LEU A 106 -6.51 -0.27 -28.94
N LEU A 107 -6.75 -1.09 -29.96
CA LEU A 107 -7.56 -2.30 -29.86
C LEU A 107 -6.70 -3.55 -29.97
N PHE A 108 -6.68 -4.34 -28.93
CA PHE A 108 -6.03 -5.66 -28.92
C PHE A 108 -7.02 -6.72 -29.41
N ALA A 109 -7.18 -6.77 -30.72
CA ALA A 109 -8.05 -7.75 -31.38
C ALA A 109 -7.35 -8.36 -32.61
N THR A 110 -7.77 -9.58 -32.98
CA THR A 110 -7.34 -10.27 -34.17
C THR A 110 -8.54 -10.52 -35.09
N ASP A 111 -8.31 -10.62 -36.38
CA ASP A 111 -9.30 -11.10 -37.32
C ASP A 111 -9.41 -12.63 -37.21
N LYS A 112 -10.63 -13.16 -37.14
CA LYS A 112 -10.90 -14.61 -37.14
C LYS A 112 -10.30 -15.34 -38.34
N ALA A 113 -10.20 -14.64 -39.48
CA ALA A 113 -9.59 -15.17 -40.70
C ALA A 113 -8.03 -15.11 -40.65
N SER A 114 -7.47 -14.29 -39.76
CA SER A 114 -6.02 -14.07 -39.63
C SER A 114 -5.59 -13.92 -38.17
N PRO A 115 -5.70 -14.95 -37.33
CA PRO A 115 -5.57 -14.84 -35.87
C PRO A 115 -4.12 -14.55 -35.37
N GLY A 116 -3.15 -14.60 -36.28
CA GLY A 116 -1.73 -14.38 -35.94
C GLY A 116 -1.34 -12.91 -35.74
N ARG A 117 -2.11 -11.95 -36.25
CA ARG A 117 -1.80 -10.52 -36.24
C ARG A 117 -2.95 -9.70 -35.65
N LEU A 118 -2.59 -8.67 -34.87
CA LEU A 118 -3.56 -7.70 -34.41
C LEU A 118 -4.07 -6.84 -35.56
N VAL A 119 -5.33 -6.40 -35.48
CA VAL A 119 -5.99 -5.59 -36.51
C VAL A 119 -5.26 -4.27 -36.74
N ALA A 120 -5.20 -3.83 -38.01
CA ALA A 120 -4.51 -2.60 -38.41
C ALA A 120 -5.54 -1.44 -38.49
N LEU A 121 -5.73 -0.74 -37.36
CA LEU A 121 -6.72 0.34 -37.30
C LEU A 121 -6.33 1.59 -38.12
N ASP A 122 -5.03 1.83 -38.35
CA ASP A 122 -4.57 2.99 -39.13
C ASP A 122 -4.95 2.91 -40.63
N SER A 123 -5.34 1.73 -41.12
CA SER A 123 -5.87 1.57 -42.48
C SER A 123 -7.33 1.96 -42.59
N MET A 124 -8.04 2.17 -41.47
CA MET A 124 -9.46 2.53 -41.46
C MET A 124 -9.63 4.05 -41.60
N PRO A 125 -10.74 4.49 -42.23
CA PRO A 125 -11.10 5.91 -42.25
C PRO A 125 -11.20 6.50 -40.84
N ALA A 126 -10.60 7.65 -40.62
CA ALA A 126 -10.51 8.28 -39.29
C ALA A 126 -11.91 8.52 -38.68
N GLY A 127 -12.91 8.87 -39.48
CA GLY A 127 -14.29 9.06 -39.02
C GLY A 127 -14.93 7.75 -38.54
N GLN A 128 -14.64 6.62 -39.21
CA GLN A 128 -15.14 5.31 -38.80
C GLN A 128 -14.53 4.89 -37.46
N LEU A 129 -13.21 5.02 -37.31
CA LEU A 129 -12.52 4.69 -36.05
C LEU A 129 -13.04 5.55 -34.90
N SER A 130 -13.23 6.85 -35.10
CA SER A 130 -13.81 7.75 -34.11
C SER A 130 -15.23 7.35 -33.71
N ALA A 131 -16.07 6.98 -34.68
CA ALA A 131 -17.42 6.51 -34.39
C ALA A 131 -17.43 5.20 -33.60
N MET A 132 -16.53 4.26 -33.94
CA MET A 132 -16.39 2.98 -33.22
C MET A 132 -15.97 3.17 -31.76
N ARG A 133 -15.00 4.07 -31.52
CA ARG A 133 -14.60 4.41 -30.13
C ARG A 133 -15.73 5.04 -29.36
N HIS A 134 -16.38 6.03 -29.96
CA HIS A 134 -17.50 6.71 -29.30
C HIS A 134 -18.64 5.73 -28.98
N ALA A 135 -18.90 4.76 -29.85
CA ALA A 135 -19.88 3.71 -29.58
C ALA A 135 -19.44 2.82 -28.40
N ALA A 136 -18.17 2.41 -28.36
CA ALA A 136 -17.61 1.61 -27.25
C ALA A 136 -17.72 2.33 -25.88
N GLU A 137 -17.48 3.66 -25.85
CA GLU A 137 -17.67 4.50 -24.65
C GLU A 137 -19.14 4.50 -24.14
N GLN A 138 -20.12 4.19 -24.98
CA GLN A 138 -21.53 4.13 -24.58
C GLN A 138 -21.94 2.81 -23.94
N GLY A 139 -21.14 1.77 -24.09
CA GLY A 139 -21.37 0.48 -23.44
C GLY A 139 -20.73 -0.70 -24.17
N THR A 140 -20.55 -1.76 -23.44
CA THR A 140 -19.90 -3.01 -23.88
C THR A 140 -20.60 -3.67 -25.09
N ASP A 141 -21.92 -3.55 -25.18
CA ASP A 141 -22.70 -4.12 -26.31
C ASP A 141 -22.24 -3.58 -27.66
N ALA A 142 -21.82 -2.31 -27.73
CA ALA A 142 -21.31 -1.73 -28.97
C ALA A 142 -19.94 -2.34 -29.35
N LEU A 143 -19.10 -2.68 -28.41
CA LEU A 143 -17.85 -3.38 -28.67
C LEU A 143 -18.10 -4.82 -29.13
N VAL A 144 -19.10 -5.52 -28.54
CA VAL A 144 -19.57 -6.84 -29.03
C VAL A 144 -20.02 -6.75 -30.47
N ALA A 145 -20.95 -5.84 -30.78
CA ALA A 145 -21.47 -5.64 -32.13
C ALA A 145 -20.37 -5.30 -33.14
N MET A 146 -19.38 -4.50 -32.74
CA MET A 146 -18.22 -4.18 -33.56
C MET A 146 -17.39 -5.43 -33.88
N CYS A 147 -17.08 -6.24 -32.85
CA CYS A 147 -16.34 -7.49 -33.03
C CYS A 147 -17.10 -8.44 -34.01
N GLU A 148 -18.42 -8.55 -33.87
CA GLU A 148 -19.24 -9.38 -34.74
C GLU A 148 -19.26 -8.86 -36.19
N ALA A 149 -19.49 -7.55 -36.38
CA ALA A 149 -19.58 -6.93 -37.69
C ALA A 149 -18.27 -7.04 -38.50
N HIS A 150 -17.12 -7.01 -37.81
CA HIS A 150 -15.82 -7.08 -38.47
C HIS A 150 -15.18 -8.49 -38.41
N GLY A 151 -15.80 -9.46 -37.75
CA GLY A 151 -15.22 -10.78 -37.56
C GLY A 151 -13.98 -10.76 -36.62
N TRP A 152 -13.94 -9.83 -35.68
CA TRP A 152 -12.83 -9.67 -34.78
C TRP A 152 -13.01 -10.48 -33.48
N GLN A 153 -11.86 -10.79 -32.85
CA GLN A 153 -11.81 -11.38 -31.52
C GLN A 153 -10.80 -10.62 -30.67
N LEU A 154 -11.16 -10.33 -29.42
CA LEU A 154 -10.27 -9.73 -28.45
C LEU A 154 -9.13 -10.68 -28.12
N ALA A 155 -7.91 -10.27 -28.37
CA ALA A 155 -6.68 -11.08 -28.24
C ALA A 155 -6.19 -11.06 -26.79
N VAL A 156 -6.96 -11.63 -25.89
CA VAL A 156 -6.69 -11.63 -24.44
C VAL A 156 -5.43 -12.41 -24.07
N ASP A 157 -5.01 -13.36 -24.90
CA ASP A 157 -3.76 -14.12 -24.79
C ASP A 157 -2.50 -13.26 -25.05
N ARG A 158 -2.67 -12.08 -25.65
CA ARG A 158 -1.58 -11.12 -25.84
C ARG A 158 -1.24 -10.35 -24.56
N LEU A 159 -2.13 -10.35 -23.59
CA LEU A 159 -1.94 -9.69 -22.31
C LEU A 159 -1.23 -10.61 -21.31
N ALA A 160 -0.21 -10.09 -20.65
CA ALA A 160 0.47 -10.77 -19.54
C ALA A 160 0.08 -10.13 -18.20
N TYR A 161 -0.49 -10.91 -17.29
CA TYR A 161 -0.77 -10.44 -15.93
C TYR A 161 0.54 -10.16 -15.20
N PHE A 162 0.70 -8.94 -14.64
CA PHE A 162 1.98 -8.47 -14.11
C PHE A 162 1.95 -8.15 -12.62
N THR A 163 0.96 -7.37 -12.14
CA THR A 163 0.90 -6.97 -10.74
C THR A 163 -0.53 -6.68 -10.30
N HIS A 164 -0.76 -6.79 -8.99
CA HIS A 164 -2.08 -6.67 -8.37
C HIS A 164 -2.04 -5.67 -7.21
N TRP A 165 -2.87 -4.64 -7.28
CA TRP A 165 -2.88 -3.56 -6.30
C TRP A 165 -4.26 -3.33 -5.71
N LEU A 166 -4.31 -3.22 -4.38
CA LEU A 166 -5.51 -2.84 -3.65
C LEU A 166 -5.31 -1.45 -3.04
N THR A 167 -6.21 -0.53 -3.34
CA THR A 167 -6.22 0.79 -2.71
C THR A 167 -6.43 0.65 -1.19
N PRO A 168 -5.59 1.29 -0.35
CA PRO A 168 -5.68 1.14 1.09
C PRO A 168 -7.00 1.69 1.67
N PRO A 169 -7.42 1.22 2.85
CA PRO A 169 -8.44 1.87 3.64
C PRO A 169 -8.12 3.34 3.90
N GLY A 170 -9.15 4.16 4.11
CA GLY A 170 -9.00 5.61 4.34
C GLY A 170 -8.96 6.46 3.06
N MET A 171 -8.89 5.82 1.88
CA MET A 171 -9.02 6.53 0.60
C MET A 171 -10.50 6.73 0.23
N PRO A 172 -10.86 7.85 -0.43
CA PRO A 172 -12.26 8.16 -0.79
C PRO A 172 -12.82 7.23 -1.87
N ARG A 173 -11.98 6.70 -2.73
CA ARG A 173 -12.30 5.67 -3.74
C ARG A 173 -11.30 4.53 -3.62
N ARG A 174 -11.80 3.30 -3.67
CA ARG A 174 -10.96 2.12 -3.52
C ARG A 174 -11.16 1.17 -4.69
N PHE A 175 -10.03 0.69 -5.22
CA PHE A 175 -9.99 -0.21 -6.36
C PHE A 175 -9.14 -1.43 -6.04
N ASP A 176 -9.57 -2.59 -6.52
CA ASP A 176 -8.81 -3.83 -6.59
C ASP A 176 -8.42 -4.01 -8.05
N THR A 177 -7.20 -3.60 -8.40
CA THR A 177 -6.77 -3.43 -9.79
C THR A 177 -5.76 -4.49 -10.18
N ARG A 178 -6.05 -5.21 -11.28
CA ARG A 178 -5.09 -6.07 -11.96
C ARG A 178 -4.46 -5.29 -13.12
N PHE A 179 -3.14 -5.33 -13.18
CA PHE A 179 -2.35 -4.68 -14.21
C PHE A 179 -1.80 -5.72 -15.18
N PHE A 180 -2.04 -5.47 -16.45
CA PHE A 180 -1.59 -6.32 -17.54
C PHE A 180 -0.57 -5.58 -18.39
N LEU A 181 0.36 -6.31 -19.00
CA LEU A 181 1.31 -5.81 -19.99
C LEU A 181 0.89 -6.27 -21.37
N ALA A 182 1.07 -5.43 -22.37
CA ALA A 182 0.96 -5.81 -23.77
C ALA A 182 1.95 -5.02 -24.64
N SER A 183 2.46 -5.63 -25.69
CA SER A 183 3.26 -4.94 -26.70
C SER A 183 2.37 -4.08 -27.58
N MET A 184 2.83 -2.86 -27.90
CA MET A 184 2.14 -1.95 -28.82
C MET A 184 1.76 -2.68 -30.11
N PRO A 185 0.48 -2.62 -30.58
CA PRO A 185 0.09 -3.18 -31.86
C PRO A 185 0.77 -2.47 -33.04
N ASP A 186 1.22 -3.25 -34.02
CA ASP A 186 1.66 -2.70 -35.30
C ASP A 186 0.47 -2.02 -36.02
N ALA A 187 0.73 -0.97 -36.79
CA ALA A 187 -0.26 -0.27 -37.59
C ALA A 187 -1.48 0.24 -36.77
N GLN A 188 -1.22 0.68 -35.56
CA GLN A 188 -2.15 1.45 -34.73
C GLN A 188 -1.45 2.65 -34.11
N THR A 189 -2.12 3.80 -34.09
CA THR A 189 -1.58 5.05 -33.54
C THR A 189 -2.38 5.41 -32.30
N VAL A 190 -1.66 5.78 -31.22
CA VAL A 190 -2.30 6.24 -29.97
C VAL A 190 -3.04 7.55 -30.22
N ARG A 191 -4.29 7.58 -29.80
CA ARG A 191 -5.18 8.74 -29.93
C ARG A 191 -5.98 8.90 -28.63
N PRO A 192 -5.57 9.82 -27.72
CA PRO A 192 -6.36 10.12 -26.53
C PRO A 192 -7.80 10.52 -26.88
N ASP A 193 -8.74 10.25 -25.96
CA ASP A 193 -10.19 10.53 -26.21
C ASP A 193 -10.51 12.04 -26.20
N GLY A 194 -9.62 12.86 -25.64
CA GLY A 194 -9.77 14.31 -25.51
C GLY A 194 -10.73 14.75 -24.39
N ARG A 195 -11.31 13.83 -23.63
CA ARG A 195 -12.27 14.08 -22.55
C ARG A 195 -11.75 13.65 -21.17
N GLU A 196 -11.39 12.38 -21.04
CA GLU A 196 -10.77 11.82 -19.84
C GLU A 196 -9.26 11.91 -19.93
N THR A 197 -8.71 11.66 -21.10
CA THR A 197 -7.29 11.71 -21.41
C THR A 197 -7.03 12.71 -22.55
N VAL A 198 -6.11 13.63 -22.33
CA VAL A 198 -5.88 14.78 -23.23
C VAL A 198 -4.55 14.71 -23.97
N GLU A 199 -3.63 13.89 -23.51
CA GLU A 199 -2.27 13.77 -24.05
C GLU A 199 -1.75 12.36 -23.84
N HIS A 200 -0.87 11.91 -24.71
CA HIS A 200 -0.10 10.69 -24.50
C HIS A 200 1.40 10.95 -24.62
N LEU A 201 2.16 10.17 -23.88
CA LEU A 201 3.61 10.21 -23.85
C LEU A 201 4.17 8.79 -23.92
N TRP A 202 5.22 8.62 -24.72
CA TRP A 202 6.06 7.44 -24.66
C TRP A 202 7.32 7.79 -23.90
N LEU A 203 7.60 7.09 -22.82
CA LEU A 203 8.70 7.41 -21.92
C LEU A 203 9.41 6.12 -21.49
N GLN A 204 10.72 6.20 -21.33
CA GLN A 204 11.41 5.18 -20.56
C GLN A 204 10.89 5.21 -19.11
N PRO A 205 10.65 4.04 -18.48
CA PRO A 205 10.12 3.99 -17.11
C PRO A 205 10.98 4.78 -16.10
N ALA A 206 12.32 4.74 -16.23
CA ALA A 206 13.24 5.49 -15.37
C ALA A 206 13.07 7.02 -15.53
N ASP A 207 12.86 7.49 -16.77
CA ASP A 207 12.61 8.90 -17.03
C ASP A 207 11.26 9.35 -16.46
N ALA A 208 10.23 8.51 -16.60
CA ALA A 208 8.90 8.83 -16.11
C ALA A 208 8.87 9.05 -14.59
N VAL A 209 9.67 8.35 -13.79
CA VAL A 209 9.76 8.53 -12.34
C VAL A 209 10.70 9.65 -11.93
N SER A 210 11.51 10.17 -12.84
CA SER A 210 12.47 11.25 -12.57
C SER A 210 11.76 12.55 -12.16
N PRO A 211 12.17 13.19 -11.05
CA PRO A 211 11.62 14.48 -10.64
C PRO A 211 11.77 15.57 -11.71
N ALA A 212 12.81 15.49 -12.56
CA ALA A 212 13.06 16.43 -13.63
C ALA A 212 11.95 16.46 -14.71
N ARG A 213 11.18 15.39 -14.84
CA ARG A 213 10.04 15.32 -15.76
C ARG A 213 8.79 16.01 -15.22
N GLY A 214 8.68 16.22 -13.90
CA GLY A 214 7.57 16.90 -13.28
C GLY A 214 6.22 16.20 -13.43
N LEU A 215 6.19 14.89 -13.74
CA LEU A 215 4.94 14.15 -13.91
C LEU A 215 4.22 13.97 -12.56
N LYS A 216 2.94 14.23 -12.54
CA LYS A 216 2.08 13.89 -11.41
C LYS A 216 1.78 12.39 -11.46
N LEU A 217 2.45 11.59 -10.64
CA LEU A 217 2.29 10.15 -10.56
C LEU A 217 1.61 9.75 -9.25
N MET A 218 0.59 8.92 -9.35
CA MET A 218 0.04 8.21 -8.19
C MET A 218 1.07 7.20 -7.66
N ASN A 219 0.99 6.89 -6.35
CA ASN A 219 1.92 5.95 -5.73
C ASN A 219 2.03 4.62 -6.50
N VAL A 220 0.89 4.02 -6.85
CA VAL A 220 0.86 2.75 -7.60
C VAL A 220 1.55 2.89 -8.96
N THR A 221 1.27 3.95 -9.71
CA THR A 221 1.87 4.20 -11.03
C THR A 221 3.39 4.36 -10.91
N ARG A 222 3.86 5.15 -9.93
CA ARG A 222 5.29 5.32 -9.66
C ARG A 222 5.98 3.99 -9.34
N ARG A 223 5.41 3.19 -8.44
CA ARG A 223 5.98 1.90 -8.04
C ARG A 223 6.03 0.90 -9.18
N ILE A 224 5.02 0.88 -10.03
CA ILE A 224 5.02 0.05 -11.25
C ILE A 224 6.12 0.52 -12.21
N LEU A 225 6.23 1.82 -12.47
CA LEU A 225 7.28 2.36 -13.33
C LEU A 225 8.69 2.03 -12.81
N GLU A 226 8.91 2.09 -11.49
CA GLU A 226 10.17 1.70 -10.85
C GLU A 226 10.48 0.20 -11.07
N GLN A 227 9.46 -0.66 -11.08
CA GLN A 227 9.63 -2.08 -11.42
C GLN A 227 9.94 -2.26 -12.91
N LEU A 228 9.22 -1.56 -13.80
CA LEU A 228 9.45 -1.63 -15.24
C LEU A 228 10.85 -1.13 -15.64
N ALA A 229 11.40 -0.17 -14.89
CA ALA A 229 12.75 0.38 -15.14
C ALA A 229 13.89 -0.64 -14.96
N GLN A 230 13.60 -1.83 -14.43
CA GLN A 230 14.59 -2.90 -14.28
C GLN A 230 14.78 -3.72 -15.56
N PHE A 231 13.96 -3.50 -16.59
CA PHE A 231 13.97 -4.25 -17.84
C PHE A 231 14.44 -3.38 -19.00
N SER A 232 15.16 -4.00 -19.93
CA SER A 232 15.75 -3.31 -21.07
C SER A 232 14.91 -3.38 -22.35
N SER A 233 14.00 -4.35 -22.46
CA SER A 233 13.18 -4.57 -23.65
C SER A 233 11.79 -5.12 -23.33
N VAL A 234 10.87 -4.91 -24.28
CA VAL A 234 9.52 -5.47 -24.20
C VAL A 234 9.54 -6.98 -24.05
N ARG A 235 10.38 -7.65 -24.84
CA ARG A 235 10.50 -9.11 -24.83
C ARG A 235 10.90 -9.62 -23.44
N GLU A 236 11.96 -9.07 -22.86
CA GLU A 236 12.44 -9.46 -21.54
C GLU A 236 11.36 -9.31 -20.49
N LEU A 237 10.67 -8.17 -20.46
CA LEU A 237 9.61 -7.89 -19.49
C LEU A 237 8.38 -8.80 -19.69
N MET A 238 7.95 -9.02 -20.94
CA MET A 238 6.82 -9.90 -21.25
C MET A 238 7.12 -11.37 -20.88
N ASP A 239 8.33 -11.85 -21.14
CA ASP A 239 8.77 -13.20 -20.78
C ASP A 239 8.82 -13.35 -19.25
N HIS A 240 9.34 -12.35 -18.54
CA HIS A 240 9.31 -12.29 -17.08
C HIS A 240 7.87 -12.39 -16.55
N ALA A 241 6.97 -11.53 -17.02
CA ALA A 241 5.59 -11.49 -16.56
C ALA A 241 4.83 -12.81 -16.81
N ARG A 242 5.05 -13.43 -17.97
CA ARG A 242 4.47 -14.74 -18.29
C ARG A 242 5.02 -15.87 -17.41
N GLY A 243 6.25 -15.74 -16.94
CA GLY A 243 6.91 -16.66 -16.04
C GLY A 243 6.45 -16.60 -14.58
N LEU A 244 5.75 -15.53 -14.17
CA LEU A 244 5.27 -15.35 -12.80
C LEU A 244 4.20 -16.38 -12.47
N LYS A 245 4.47 -17.22 -11.47
CA LYS A 245 3.52 -18.26 -10.99
C LYS A 245 2.55 -17.73 -9.95
N HIS A 246 2.97 -16.73 -9.20
CA HIS A 246 2.18 -16.11 -8.15
C HIS A 246 2.43 -14.61 -8.16
N ILE A 247 1.35 -13.85 -8.15
CA ILE A 247 1.37 -12.39 -8.09
C ILE A 247 0.67 -11.97 -6.81
N PRO A 248 1.42 -11.52 -5.79
CA PRO A 248 0.84 -11.12 -4.53
C PRO A 248 0.06 -9.83 -4.69
N ARG A 249 -1.00 -9.70 -3.90
CA ARG A 249 -1.76 -8.45 -3.81
C ARG A 249 -0.99 -7.43 -2.97
N VAL A 250 -0.59 -6.33 -3.58
CA VAL A 250 0.08 -5.21 -2.93
C VAL A 250 -0.97 -4.23 -2.40
N MET A 251 -0.90 -3.91 -1.12
CA MET A 251 -1.77 -2.92 -0.50
C MET A 251 -0.93 -1.98 0.38
N PRO A 252 -0.63 -0.76 -0.07
CA PRO A 252 0.00 0.25 0.77
C PRO A 252 -0.88 0.59 1.98
N ARG A 253 -0.31 1.29 2.95
CA ARG A 253 -1.04 1.75 4.14
C ARG A 253 -0.90 3.26 4.27
N LEU A 254 -1.96 3.96 4.66
CA LEU A 254 -1.88 5.40 4.85
C LEU A 254 -1.27 5.72 6.22
N ALA A 255 -0.34 6.65 6.25
CA ALA A 255 0.24 7.14 7.50
C ALA A 255 0.60 8.61 7.40
N ASP A 256 0.61 9.28 8.55
CA ASP A 256 0.98 10.67 8.70
C ASP A 256 2.44 10.82 9.11
N GLY A 257 3.05 11.95 8.78
CA GLY A 257 4.41 12.29 9.14
C GLY A 257 4.78 13.71 8.72
N PRO A 258 6.06 14.12 8.81
CA PRO A 258 6.50 15.51 8.53
C PRO A 258 6.13 16.02 7.14
N GLY A 259 6.07 15.13 6.16
CA GLY A 259 5.67 15.45 4.78
C GLY A 259 4.17 15.35 4.51
N GLY A 260 3.33 15.27 5.57
CA GLY A 260 1.90 15.05 5.45
C GLY A 260 1.51 13.57 5.33
N ARG A 261 0.25 13.31 5.02
CA ARG A 261 -0.29 11.95 4.88
C ARG A 261 0.09 11.36 3.53
N ARG A 262 0.65 10.15 3.53
CA ARG A 262 1.04 9.44 2.31
C ARG A 262 0.86 7.93 2.42
N PRO A 263 0.85 7.21 1.30
CA PRO A 263 1.01 5.77 1.29
C PRO A 263 2.39 5.34 1.83
N VAL A 264 2.40 4.31 2.67
CA VAL A 264 3.58 3.56 3.11
C VAL A 264 3.53 2.21 2.41
N ASN A 265 4.57 1.89 1.65
CA ASN A 265 4.64 0.66 0.89
C ASN A 265 5.16 -0.51 1.74
N MET A 266 4.95 -1.74 1.27
CA MET A 266 5.21 -2.96 2.05
C MET A 266 6.67 -3.12 2.49
N GLU A 267 7.61 -2.59 1.74
CA GLU A 267 9.03 -2.64 2.03
C GLU A 267 9.51 -1.54 3.01
N GLU A 268 8.65 -0.57 3.31
CA GLU A 268 9.03 0.52 4.22
C GLU A 268 8.95 0.07 5.69
N PRO A 269 9.91 0.49 6.53
CA PRO A 269 9.98 0.05 7.93
C PRO A 269 8.72 0.31 8.76
N ALA A 270 7.95 1.34 8.42
CA ALA A 270 6.73 1.68 9.15
C ALA A 270 5.51 0.81 8.78
N TYR A 271 5.60 0.01 7.70
CA TYR A 271 4.45 -0.68 7.14
C TYR A 271 3.69 -1.56 8.14
N ASP A 272 4.41 -2.41 8.85
CA ASP A 272 3.79 -3.36 9.78
C ASP A 272 3.17 -2.68 11.00
N GLU A 273 3.84 -1.67 11.56
CA GLU A 273 3.30 -0.89 12.66
C GLU A 273 2.01 -0.16 12.25
N VAL A 274 2.05 0.54 11.12
CA VAL A 274 0.89 1.27 10.61
C VAL A 274 -0.31 0.34 10.46
N GLY A 275 -0.09 -0.88 9.95
CA GLY A 275 -1.17 -1.84 9.80
C GLY A 275 -1.80 -2.36 11.08
N ARG A 276 -1.11 -2.23 12.19
CA ARG A 276 -1.64 -2.64 13.51
C ARG A 276 -2.31 -1.49 14.24
N VAL A 277 -1.68 -0.31 14.16
CA VAL A 277 -2.15 0.88 14.86
C VAL A 277 -3.36 1.49 14.16
N ASP A 278 -3.36 1.42 12.82
CA ASP A 278 -4.38 2.06 11.98
C ASP A 278 -4.77 1.15 10.79
N PRO A 279 -5.34 -0.04 11.05
CA PRO A 279 -5.71 -0.99 9.99
C PRO A 279 -6.72 -0.42 9.01
N ASP A 280 -7.55 0.52 9.46
CA ASP A 280 -8.63 1.14 8.70
C ASP A 280 -8.23 2.50 8.07
N GLY A 281 -6.99 2.94 8.24
CA GLY A 281 -6.47 4.16 7.65
C GLY A 281 -7.14 5.45 8.14
N GLN A 282 -7.54 5.49 9.42
CA GLN A 282 -8.28 6.63 10.01
C GLN A 282 -7.39 7.75 10.55
N GLY A 283 -6.05 7.61 10.51
CA GLY A 283 -5.10 8.66 10.91
C GLY A 283 -4.28 8.36 12.16
N GLY A 284 -4.29 7.10 12.63
CA GLY A 284 -3.47 6.66 13.78
C GLY A 284 -2.04 6.27 13.44
N GLY A 285 -1.76 5.94 12.16
CA GLY A 285 -0.45 5.48 11.71
C GLY A 285 0.56 6.61 11.52
N ARG A 286 1.85 6.34 11.81
CA ARG A 286 2.97 7.26 11.56
C ARG A 286 4.07 6.56 10.76
N TYR A 287 4.59 7.22 9.72
CA TYR A 287 5.71 6.68 8.95
C TYR A 287 7.07 7.19 9.43
N ALA A 288 7.10 8.25 10.21
CA ALA A 288 8.28 8.75 10.87
C ALA A 288 8.04 8.85 12.38
N LEU A 289 9.08 8.62 13.16
CA LEU A 289 9.10 8.82 14.60
C LEU A 289 9.84 10.13 14.90
N GLU A 290 9.30 10.88 15.86
CA GLU A 290 9.85 12.16 16.31
C GLU A 290 9.93 12.16 17.82
N THR A 291 10.92 12.86 18.37
CA THR A 291 11.05 13.06 19.82
C THR A 291 9.75 13.59 20.42
N GLY A 292 9.30 13.00 21.49
CA GLY A 292 8.07 13.35 22.21
C GLY A 292 6.79 12.80 21.55
N LEU A 293 6.90 12.09 20.43
CA LEU A 293 5.73 11.45 19.80
C LEU A 293 5.14 10.38 20.71
N VAL A 294 3.87 10.55 21.05
CA VAL A 294 3.09 9.58 21.82
C VAL A 294 2.25 8.76 20.87
N MET A 295 2.36 7.43 20.95
CA MET A 295 1.56 6.51 20.15
C MET A 295 0.89 5.47 21.02
N ARG A 296 -0.41 5.28 20.81
CA ARG A 296 -1.14 4.15 21.38
C ARG A 296 -1.02 2.95 20.44
N LEU A 297 -0.21 1.98 20.83
CA LEU A 297 0.09 0.79 20.01
C LEU A 297 -0.94 -0.33 20.17
N SER A 298 -1.64 -0.33 21.31
CA SER A 298 -2.74 -1.24 21.59
C SER A 298 -3.68 -0.59 22.63
N PRO A 299 -4.80 -1.21 22.99
CA PRO A 299 -5.65 -0.72 24.07
C PRO A 299 -4.92 -0.57 25.41
N ARG A 300 -3.79 -1.28 25.61
CA ARG A 300 -3.02 -1.36 26.86
C ARG A 300 -1.59 -0.86 26.77
N ILE A 301 -1.15 -0.38 25.60
CA ILE A 301 0.26 0.02 25.40
C ILE A 301 0.33 1.40 24.77
N TRP A 302 1.09 2.27 25.40
CA TRP A 302 1.49 3.58 24.87
C TRP A 302 3.01 3.64 24.76
N ARG A 303 3.50 4.19 23.69
CA ARG A 303 4.92 4.46 23.46
C ARG A 303 5.16 5.96 23.44
N VAL A 304 6.19 6.41 24.12
CA VAL A 304 6.70 7.76 24.03
C VAL A 304 8.10 7.71 23.46
N THR A 305 8.31 8.37 22.33
CA THR A 305 9.63 8.45 21.68
C THR A 305 10.51 9.46 22.39
N GLY A 306 11.66 9.02 22.89
CA GLY A 306 12.64 9.85 23.54
C GLY A 306 13.47 10.70 22.57
N PRO A 307 14.32 11.62 23.08
CA PRO A 307 15.26 12.36 22.24
C PRO A 307 16.30 11.42 21.63
N ALA A 308 16.78 11.78 20.44
CA ALA A 308 17.82 11.02 19.76
C ALA A 308 19.09 10.93 20.62
N ASP A 309 19.69 9.76 20.66
CA ASP A 309 21.00 9.54 21.27
C ASP A 309 22.14 10.09 20.37
N ALA A 310 23.37 9.95 20.81
CA ALA A 310 24.54 10.41 20.07
C ALA A 310 24.73 9.72 18.70
N ALA A 311 24.13 8.55 18.49
CA ALA A 311 24.14 7.80 17.23
C ALA A 311 22.92 8.13 16.36
N GLY A 312 22.01 9.00 16.82
CA GLY A 312 20.78 9.37 16.11
C GLY A 312 19.64 8.37 16.29
N ALA A 313 19.78 7.35 17.14
CA ALA A 313 18.72 6.43 17.46
C ALA A 313 17.72 7.08 18.42
N LEU A 314 16.44 6.77 18.24
CA LEU A 314 15.36 7.27 19.07
C LEU A 314 14.96 6.20 20.09
N PRO A 315 15.34 6.35 21.36
CA PRO A 315 14.92 5.43 22.41
C PRO A 315 13.43 5.57 22.68
N HIS A 316 12.83 4.53 23.23
CA HIS A 316 11.42 4.49 23.51
C HIS A 316 11.15 4.12 24.96
N SER A 317 10.21 4.84 25.56
CA SER A 317 9.63 4.50 26.84
C SER A 317 8.19 4.04 26.64
N TYR A 318 7.70 3.16 27.49
CA TYR A 318 6.37 2.59 27.33
C TYR A 318 5.55 2.69 28.60
N PHE A 319 4.24 2.83 28.43
CA PHE A 319 3.28 2.51 29.48
C PHE A 319 2.55 1.23 29.09
N ALA A 320 2.46 0.30 30.03
CA ALA A 320 1.65 -0.90 29.91
C ALA A 320 0.63 -0.92 31.06
N GLY A 321 -0.67 -1.05 30.74
CA GLY A 321 -1.73 -1.03 31.73
C GLY A 321 -3.08 -0.67 31.16
N ILE A 322 -3.96 -0.09 31.98
CA ILE A 322 -5.34 0.24 31.64
C ILE A 322 -5.53 1.75 31.64
N GLU A 323 -6.18 2.26 30.63
CA GLU A 323 -6.52 3.69 30.52
C GLU A 323 -7.43 4.11 31.70
N GLY A 324 -7.03 5.14 32.41
CA GLY A 324 -7.69 5.60 33.65
C GLY A 324 -7.43 4.73 34.88
N GLY A 325 -6.73 3.60 34.72
CA GLY A 325 -6.39 2.66 35.78
C GLY A 325 -4.91 2.69 36.16
N ASP A 326 -4.41 1.55 36.62
CA ASP A 326 -3.01 1.38 36.98
C ASP A 326 -2.16 1.01 35.76
N CYS A 327 -0.92 1.53 35.71
CA CYS A 327 0.05 1.20 34.68
C CYS A 327 1.48 1.09 35.22
N VAL A 328 2.33 0.46 34.40
CA VAL A 328 3.78 0.38 34.59
C VAL A 328 4.43 1.27 33.54
N LEU A 329 5.38 2.10 33.99
CA LEU A 329 6.29 2.81 33.08
C LEU A 329 7.53 1.94 32.88
N ILE A 330 7.83 1.64 31.63
CA ILE A 330 8.96 0.77 31.23
C ILE A 330 9.99 1.62 30.48
N ASP A 331 11.26 1.47 30.84
CA ASP A 331 12.42 2.11 30.23
C ASP A 331 12.29 3.63 30.09
N PRO A 332 12.14 4.41 31.18
CA PRO A 332 12.01 5.86 31.12
C PRO A 332 13.37 6.54 30.83
N SER A 333 14.01 6.21 29.74
CA SER A 333 15.35 6.67 29.34
C SER A 333 15.35 7.14 27.88
N PRO A 334 16.17 8.12 27.50
CA PRO A 334 17.09 8.90 28.35
C PRO A 334 16.34 9.94 29.18
N VAL A 335 16.87 10.24 30.36
CA VAL A 335 16.25 11.20 31.27
C VAL A 335 16.64 12.62 30.90
N SER A 336 15.65 13.38 30.42
CA SER A 336 15.76 14.83 30.22
C SER A 336 14.47 15.50 30.70
N PRO A 337 14.50 16.77 31.11
CA PRO A 337 13.30 17.47 31.56
C PRO A 337 12.15 17.43 30.54
N GLY A 338 12.49 17.56 29.26
CA GLY A 338 11.49 17.51 28.18
C GLY A 338 10.88 16.11 28.01
N HIS A 339 11.70 15.04 28.13
CA HIS A 339 11.20 13.67 28.03
C HIS A 339 10.36 13.29 29.26
N ILE A 340 10.78 13.66 30.46
CA ILE A 340 9.98 13.46 31.67
C ILE A 340 8.61 14.16 31.55
N ALA A 341 8.61 15.41 31.08
CA ALA A 341 7.34 16.12 30.83
C ALA A 341 6.45 15.41 29.81
N ALA A 342 7.02 14.93 28.71
CA ALA A 342 6.30 14.14 27.71
C ALA A 342 5.72 12.85 28.29
N LEU A 343 6.50 12.12 29.10
CA LEU A 343 6.04 10.92 29.80
C LEU A 343 4.89 11.22 30.77
N ARG A 344 4.99 12.28 31.57
CA ARG A 344 3.91 12.68 32.50
C ARG A 344 2.61 13.00 31.77
N ASN A 345 2.72 13.70 30.65
CA ASN A 345 1.54 14.06 29.82
C ASN A 345 0.94 12.85 29.10
N ALA A 346 1.76 11.85 28.82
CA ALA A 346 1.35 10.65 28.09
C ALA A 346 0.83 9.52 28.99
N ALA A 347 1.03 9.62 30.31
CA ALA A 347 0.64 8.56 31.23
C ALA A 347 -0.87 8.26 31.11
N PRO A 348 -1.24 7.02 30.78
CA PRO A 348 -2.65 6.67 30.56
C PRO A 348 -3.45 6.58 31.86
N GLY A 349 -2.78 6.56 32.99
CA GLY A 349 -3.37 6.41 34.32
C GLY A 349 -2.32 6.53 35.42
N ARG A 350 -2.58 5.90 36.57
CA ARG A 350 -1.67 5.96 37.71
C ARG A 350 -0.47 5.03 37.52
N VAL A 351 0.74 5.61 37.48
CA VAL A 351 2.00 4.84 37.42
C VAL A 351 2.25 4.17 38.77
N ARG A 352 2.09 2.86 38.88
CA ARG A 352 2.34 2.10 40.11
C ARG A 352 3.74 1.58 40.21
N ARG A 353 4.35 1.26 39.10
CA ARG A 353 5.70 0.70 39.01
C ARG A 353 6.48 1.40 37.92
N ILE A 354 7.77 1.47 38.11
CA ILE A 354 8.73 1.90 37.09
C ILE A 354 9.76 0.79 36.97
N TRP A 355 9.75 0.13 35.81
CA TRP A 355 10.59 -1.01 35.51
C TRP A 355 11.58 -0.68 34.40
N SER A 356 12.77 -1.29 34.45
CA SER A 356 13.75 -1.21 33.38
C SER A 356 14.10 -2.60 32.87
N THR A 357 14.16 -2.73 31.54
CA THR A 357 14.68 -3.94 30.90
C THR A 357 16.21 -4.08 31.12
N LEU A 358 16.89 -2.97 31.39
CA LEU A 358 18.32 -2.95 31.73
C LEU A 358 18.49 -2.87 33.24
N ALA A 359 19.52 -3.54 33.75
CA ALA A 359 19.90 -3.50 35.18
C ALA A 359 20.60 -2.17 35.56
N LEU A 360 20.12 -1.05 35.05
CA LEU A 360 20.66 0.27 35.35
C LEU A 360 19.85 0.93 36.48
N PRO A 361 20.52 1.68 37.40
CA PRO A 361 19.81 2.44 38.39
C PRO A 361 18.95 3.52 37.74
N LEU A 362 17.71 3.66 38.20
CA LEU A 362 16.83 4.75 37.79
C LEU A 362 17.36 6.08 38.32
N GLU A 363 17.38 7.07 37.43
CA GLU A 363 17.80 8.42 37.76
C GLU A 363 16.83 9.10 38.75
N ASP A 364 17.35 10.00 39.61
CA ASP A 364 16.55 10.67 40.63
C ASP A 364 15.38 11.48 40.04
N ALA A 365 15.56 12.11 38.89
CA ALA A 365 14.51 12.86 38.23
C ALA A 365 13.27 12.00 37.86
N VAL A 366 13.46 10.71 37.58
CA VAL A 366 12.34 9.78 37.35
C VAL A 366 11.63 9.50 38.67
N ARG A 367 12.36 9.30 39.77
CA ARG A 367 11.78 9.08 41.10
C ARG A 367 10.99 10.30 41.59
N GLU A 368 11.55 11.49 41.38
CA GLU A 368 10.90 12.76 41.72
C GLU A 368 9.62 12.98 40.89
N ALA A 369 9.61 12.56 39.66
CA ALA A 369 8.43 12.72 38.76
C ALA A 369 7.26 11.82 39.16
N TRP A 370 7.53 10.66 39.78
CA TRP A 370 6.54 9.70 40.28
C TRP A 370 6.84 9.22 41.69
N PRO A 371 6.69 10.06 42.69
CA PRO A 371 7.10 9.74 44.09
C PRO A 371 6.28 8.59 44.71
N GLU A 372 5.08 8.32 44.22
CA GLU A 372 4.23 7.24 44.71
C GLU A 372 4.49 5.89 43.99
N ALA A 373 5.27 5.90 42.90
CA ALA A 373 5.54 4.69 42.14
C ALA A 373 6.67 3.89 42.80
N SER A 374 6.51 2.58 42.89
CA SER A 374 7.60 1.71 43.32
C SER A 374 8.59 1.54 42.17
N VAL A 375 9.86 1.75 42.50
CA VAL A 375 11.01 1.59 41.57
C VAL A 375 11.76 0.27 41.79
N LEU A 376 11.23 -0.59 42.65
CA LEU A 376 11.83 -1.92 42.90
C LEU A 376 11.72 -2.73 41.62
N GLN A 377 12.86 -3.18 41.12
CA GLN A 377 12.89 -4.06 39.94
C GLN A 377 12.38 -5.43 40.35
N PRO A 378 11.51 -6.05 39.46
CA PRO A 378 10.96 -7.35 39.77
C PRO A 378 11.98 -8.47 39.53
N ALA A 379 11.73 -9.63 40.14
CA ALA A 379 12.51 -10.83 39.85
C ALA A 379 11.90 -11.63 38.66
N PRO A 380 12.73 -12.34 37.88
CA PRO A 380 12.22 -13.26 36.85
C PRO A 380 11.24 -14.26 37.46
N GLY A 381 10.13 -14.48 36.74
CA GLY A 381 9.02 -15.34 37.17
C GLY A 381 7.92 -14.62 37.96
N GLU A 382 8.14 -13.38 38.37
CA GLU A 382 7.07 -12.55 38.94
C GLU A 382 6.06 -12.15 37.90
N SER A 383 4.83 -11.85 38.33
CA SER A 383 3.79 -11.24 37.51
C SER A 383 3.07 -10.14 38.25
N LEU A 384 2.64 -9.13 37.54
CA LEU A 384 1.92 -7.98 38.10
C LEU A 384 0.57 -7.86 37.35
N ASP A 385 -0.51 -7.99 38.11
CA ASP A 385 -1.86 -7.70 37.62
C ASP A 385 -2.19 -6.21 37.80
N LEU A 386 -2.66 -5.59 36.75
CA LEU A 386 -3.05 -4.18 36.66
C LEU A 386 -4.58 -4.01 36.44
N GLY A 387 -5.36 -5.05 36.74
CA GLY A 387 -6.82 -5.00 36.62
C GLY A 387 -7.32 -5.18 35.19
N GLY A 388 -6.66 -6.08 34.42
CA GLY A 388 -7.00 -6.37 33.02
C GLY A 388 -5.81 -6.25 32.07
N ALA A 389 -4.64 -6.12 32.65
CA ALA A 389 -3.36 -6.23 31.97
C ALA A 389 -2.39 -6.96 32.93
N THR A 390 -1.77 -8.05 32.50
CA THR A 390 -0.85 -8.86 33.30
C THR A 390 0.54 -8.83 32.68
N LEU A 391 1.46 -8.20 33.40
CA LEU A 391 2.87 -8.19 33.03
C LEU A 391 3.62 -9.33 33.70
N GLN A 392 4.18 -10.23 32.92
CA GLN A 392 5.04 -11.33 33.36
C GLN A 392 6.52 -10.95 33.16
N VAL A 393 7.33 -11.22 34.16
CA VAL A 393 8.76 -10.92 34.13
C VAL A 393 9.54 -12.14 33.67
N LEU A 394 10.30 -11.98 32.61
CA LEU A 394 11.11 -13.03 32.01
C LEU A 394 12.59 -12.69 32.06
N ASN A 395 13.43 -13.73 32.03
CA ASN A 395 14.89 -13.56 31.84
C ASN A 395 15.16 -13.39 30.34
N GLY A 396 15.86 -12.32 29.97
CA GLY A 396 16.38 -12.08 28.64
C GLY A 396 17.91 -12.17 28.59
N ALA A 397 18.46 -12.25 27.38
CA ALA A 397 19.91 -12.39 27.14
C ALA A 397 20.73 -11.15 27.61
N GLY A 398 20.10 -10.01 27.90
CA GLY A 398 20.79 -8.77 28.30
C GLY A 398 20.11 -8.06 29.47
N GLY A 399 19.15 -8.67 30.14
CA GLY A 399 18.41 -8.06 31.24
C GLY A 399 17.01 -8.67 31.37
N LEU A 400 16.10 -7.93 32.00
CA LEU A 400 14.74 -8.34 32.19
C LEU A 400 13.93 -8.12 30.87
N GLN A 401 12.95 -8.95 30.65
CA GLN A 401 11.94 -8.78 29.62
C GLN A 401 10.56 -8.82 30.26
N PHE A 402 9.62 -8.07 29.70
CA PHE A 402 8.26 -8.00 30.24
C PHE A 402 7.26 -8.44 29.19
N LEU A 403 6.49 -9.49 29.47
CA LEU A 403 5.46 -10.02 28.61
C LEU A 403 4.10 -9.51 29.07
N LEU A 404 3.43 -8.73 28.22
CA LEU A 404 2.01 -8.40 28.40
C LEU A 404 1.18 -9.50 27.75
N ALA A 405 0.58 -10.35 28.60
CA ALA A 405 -0.04 -11.59 28.15
C ALA A 405 -1.26 -11.35 27.25
N GLU A 406 -2.11 -10.40 27.58
CA GLU A 406 -3.36 -10.09 26.86
C GLU A 406 -3.11 -9.59 25.43
N ASP A 407 -2.00 -8.89 25.22
CA ASP A 407 -1.63 -8.35 23.90
C ASP A 407 -0.56 -9.22 23.21
N SER A 408 -0.16 -10.34 23.83
CA SER A 408 0.93 -11.23 23.37
C SER A 408 2.19 -10.46 23.00
N THR A 409 2.56 -9.52 23.86
CA THR A 409 3.52 -8.45 23.59
C THR A 409 4.69 -8.51 24.53
N LEU A 410 5.93 -8.58 24.01
CA LEU A 410 7.16 -8.69 24.79
C LEU A 410 7.99 -7.41 24.69
N PHE A 411 8.29 -6.78 25.82
CA PHE A 411 9.24 -5.68 25.93
C PHE A 411 10.64 -6.26 26.14
N THR A 412 11.51 -6.06 25.16
CA THR A 412 12.88 -6.62 25.16
C THR A 412 13.96 -5.61 25.51
N GLY A 413 13.63 -4.35 25.57
CA GLY A 413 14.56 -3.26 25.74
C GLY A 413 15.57 -3.12 24.61
N THR A 414 16.70 -2.51 24.92
CA THR A 414 17.79 -2.32 23.95
C THR A 414 18.68 -3.55 23.80
N ALA A 415 18.21 -4.74 24.15
CA ALA A 415 18.98 -5.96 23.94
C ALA A 415 19.32 -6.12 22.45
N THR A 416 20.61 -5.97 22.14
CA THR A 416 21.13 -6.24 20.80
C THR A 416 20.94 -7.71 20.48
N THR A 417 20.03 -8.01 19.57
CA THR A 417 20.09 -9.27 18.83
C THR A 417 21.23 -9.15 17.80
N ALA A 418 21.71 -10.27 17.29
CA ALA A 418 22.74 -10.30 16.23
C ALA A 418 22.36 -9.49 14.96
N ALA A 419 21.19 -8.93 14.89
CA ALA A 419 20.65 -8.12 13.79
C ALA A 419 20.43 -6.64 14.18
N GLY A 420 20.97 -6.15 15.28
CA GLY A 420 20.76 -4.77 15.74
C GLY A 420 19.82 -4.67 16.93
N THR A 421 19.59 -3.49 17.44
CA THR A 421 18.69 -3.20 18.55
C THR A 421 17.27 -3.62 18.25
N ALA A 422 16.83 -4.71 18.80
CA ALA A 422 15.43 -5.09 18.82
C ALA A 422 14.79 -4.55 20.08
N ASP A 423 14.37 -3.33 20.03
CA ASP A 423 13.25 -2.89 20.82
C ASP A 423 12.02 -3.66 20.30
N TRP A 424 11.39 -4.47 21.13
CA TRP A 424 10.28 -5.32 20.69
C TRP A 424 9.17 -4.56 20.03
N ILE A 425 8.99 -3.38 20.47
CA ILE A 425 8.04 -2.49 19.89
C ILE A 425 8.65 -1.58 18.87
N ALA A 426 9.92 -1.63 18.70
CA ALA A 426 10.43 -1.06 17.52
C ALA A 426 9.63 -1.67 16.43
N PRO A 427 8.69 -0.98 16.02
CA PRO A 427 7.53 -1.49 15.37
C PRO A 427 7.82 -2.00 14.06
N ARG A 428 8.91 -1.60 13.70
CA ARG A 428 9.37 -1.86 12.39
C ARG A 428 10.10 -3.18 12.35
N HIS A 429 10.36 -3.74 13.48
CA HIS A 429 11.04 -5.01 13.60
C HIS A 429 10.09 -6.14 13.87
N GLY A 430 9.00 -6.09 13.22
CA GLY A 430 8.10 -7.16 13.42
C GLY A 430 8.03 -7.49 14.88
N PHE A 431 7.09 -7.02 15.51
CA PHE A 431 6.65 -7.54 16.71
C PHE A 431 7.03 -8.98 16.84
N LEU A 432 7.69 -9.28 17.89
CA LEU A 432 7.54 -10.56 18.53
C LEU A 432 6.13 -10.65 19.15
N ARG A 433 5.12 -10.50 18.33
CA ARG A 433 3.93 -11.28 18.60
C ARG A 433 4.41 -12.71 18.48
N ARG A 434 4.20 -13.52 19.47
CA ARG A 434 4.00 -14.92 19.21
C ARG A 434 2.96 -14.98 18.12
N HIS A 435 3.35 -15.19 16.88
CA HIS A 435 2.48 -15.89 15.97
C HIS A 435 2.10 -17.11 16.79
N ALA A 436 0.81 -17.28 17.00
CA ALA A 436 0.33 -18.56 17.46
C ALA A 436 1.10 -19.56 16.58
N VAL A 437 1.95 -20.31 17.20
CA VAL A 437 2.57 -21.46 16.57
C VAL A 437 1.38 -22.35 16.30
N THR A 438 0.85 -22.24 15.07
CA THR A 438 -0.08 -23.24 14.56
C THR A 438 0.70 -24.48 14.22
#